data_38c1f2c8e6f4b66a4140b2eabb88b6b8
#
_entry.id   38c1f2c8e6f4b66a4140b2eabb88b6b8
#
_cell.length_a   1.000
_cell.length_b   1.000
_cell.length_c   1.000
_cell.angle_alpha   90.00
_cell.angle_beta   90.00
_cell.angle_gamma   90.00
#
_symmetry.space_group_name_H-M   'P 1'
#
loop_
_entity.id
_entity.type
_entity.pdbx_description
1 polymer ?
#
loop_
_entity_poly.entity_id
_entity_poly.type
_entity_poly.pdbx_seq_one_letter_code
_entity_poly.pdbx_strand_id
1 'polypeptide(L)'
;TTYQLLPSDICADDDQGKTAAWAKGNGYQLSTNKDTGDDFSGCRDLDHNSQNVQQSVKAYLSFLLNDLGYAGVRYDMVKGYDAKFTAIYNSAAKPRFSVGEYFDYDKQKLTNWLEGTAVDGQIQSAAFDFPARNVLRNAANNGNWALPVYYGGLADSKSYCRYAVTFVENHDTEKRQ
;
A
#
# COMPACT_ATOMS: atom_id res chain seq x y z
N THR A 1 -11.36 -22.33 -10.95
CA THR A 1 -9.90 -22.08 -11.07
C THR A 1 -9.39 -21.86 -9.66
N THR A 2 -8.45 -22.69 -9.22
CA THR A 2 -7.81 -22.52 -7.90
C THR A 2 -6.64 -21.54 -8.11
N TYR A 3 -6.73 -20.36 -7.53
CA TYR A 3 -5.61 -19.44 -7.50
C TYR A 3 -4.67 -19.86 -6.39
N GLN A 4 -3.44 -20.16 -6.74
CA GLN A 4 -2.41 -20.58 -5.79
C GLN A 4 -1.14 -19.79 -6.08
N LEU A 5 -0.63 -19.13 -5.04
CA LEU A 5 0.70 -18.51 -5.09
C LEU A 5 1.77 -19.61 -4.97
N LEU A 6 2.82 -19.45 -5.73
CA LEU A 6 3.94 -20.38 -5.84
C LEU A 6 5.22 -19.73 -5.32
N PRO A 7 6.25 -20.50 -4.98
CA PRO A 7 7.56 -19.93 -4.65
C PRO A 7 8.10 -18.99 -5.74
N SER A 8 7.83 -19.29 -7.01
CA SER A 8 8.20 -18.43 -8.16
C SER A 8 7.45 -17.08 -8.23
N ASP A 9 6.49 -16.85 -7.35
CA ASP A 9 5.80 -15.56 -7.21
C ASP A 9 6.39 -14.67 -6.11
N ILE A 10 7.48 -15.10 -5.46
CA ILE A 10 8.21 -14.32 -4.46
C ILE A 10 9.43 -13.68 -5.13
N CYS A 11 9.69 -12.41 -4.84
CA CYS A 11 10.79 -11.63 -5.40
C CYS A 11 12.16 -12.24 -5.08
N ALA A 12 13.12 -12.11 -6.01
CA ALA A 12 14.45 -12.69 -5.88
C ALA A 12 15.26 -12.14 -4.69
N ASP A 13 14.97 -10.91 -4.27
CA ASP A 13 15.67 -10.19 -3.19
C ASP A 13 14.85 -10.10 -1.90
N ASP A 14 13.72 -10.80 -1.81
CA ASP A 14 12.90 -10.86 -0.59
C ASP A 14 13.76 -11.12 0.66
N ASP A 15 13.49 -10.36 1.71
CA ASP A 15 14.25 -10.36 2.96
C ASP A 15 15.77 -10.23 2.73
N GLN A 16 16.16 -9.28 1.85
CA GLN A 16 17.56 -9.00 1.49
C GLN A 16 18.30 -10.25 0.96
N GLY A 17 17.56 -11.10 0.23
CA GLY A 17 18.08 -12.33 -0.38
C GLY A 17 18.15 -13.55 0.56
N LYS A 18 17.73 -13.43 1.82
CA LYS A 18 17.72 -14.57 2.75
C LYS A 18 16.72 -15.64 2.32
N THR A 19 15.54 -15.22 1.79
CA THR A 19 14.56 -16.15 1.24
C THR A 19 15.10 -16.91 0.05
N ALA A 20 15.86 -16.25 -0.84
CA ALA A 20 16.51 -16.92 -1.97
C ALA A 20 17.55 -17.95 -1.53
N ALA A 21 18.34 -17.62 -0.51
CA ALA A 21 19.31 -18.55 0.05
C ALA A 21 18.64 -19.80 0.65
N TRP A 22 17.53 -19.60 1.39
CA TRP A 22 16.74 -20.69 1.95
C TRP A 22 16.08 -21.54 0.84
N ALA A 23 15.46 -20.89 -0.15
CA ALA A 23 14.79 -21.55 -1.26
C ALA A 23 15.75 -22.45 -2.04
N LYS A 24 16.95 -21.95 -2.35
CA LYS A 24 18.01 -22.71 -3.01
C LYS A 24 18.41 -23.98 -2.22
N GLY A 25 18.55 -23.85 -0.89
CA GLY A 25 18.87 -24.99 -0.02
C GLY A 25 17.75 -26.04 0.08
N ASN A 26 16.51 -25.68 -0.26
CA ASN A 26 15.33 -26.56 -0.19
C ASN A 26 14.75 -26.94 -1.57
N GLY A 27 15.46 -26.63 -2.66
CA GLY A 27 15.05 -27.03 -4.01
C GLY A 27 13.88 -26.20 -4.59
N TYR A 28 13.59 -25.03 -4.06
CA TYR A 28 12.59 -24.09 -4.60
C TYR A 28 13.24 -23.05 -5.50
N GLN A 29 12.52 -22.63 -6.51
CA GLN A 29 12.91 -21.53 -7.39
C GLN A 29 12.00 -20.34 -7.15
N LEU A 30 12.59 -19.20 -6.79
CA LEU A 30 11.89 -17.93 -6.68
C LEU A 30 11.77 -17.24 -8.05
N SER A 31 11.04 -16.12 -8.10
CA SER A 31 11.08 -15.21 -9.25
C SER A 31 12.50 -14.75 -9.52
N THR A 32 12.77 -14.38 -10.77
CA THR A 32 14.03 -13.72 -11.15
C THR A 32 13.95 -12.20 -11.01
N ASN A 33 12.75 -11.66 -10.80
CA ASN A 33 12.53 -10.24 -10.61
C ASN A 33 12.84 -9.83 -9.17
N LYS A 34 13.25 -8.58 -9.04
CA LYS A 34 13.41 -7.93 -7.75
C LYS A 34 12.09 -7.30 -7.30
N ASP A 35 12.00 -7.05 -6.01
CA ASP A 35 10.93 -6.26 -5.45
C ASP A 35 10.91 -4.84 -6.05
N THR A 36 9.74 -4.23 -6.09
CA THR A 36 9.50 -2.89 -6.64
C THR A 36 9.19 -1.84 -5.58
N GLY A 37 9.26 -2.21 -4.32
CA GLY A 37 8.95 -1.37 -3.17
C GLY A 37 9.95 -1.47 -2.04
N ASP A 38 9.49 -1.16 -0.85
CA ASP A 38 10.24 -1.26 0.39
C ASP A 38 10.17 -2.70 0.95
N ASP A 39 11.32 -3.25 1.31
CA ASP A 39 11.46 -4.57 1.94
C ASP A 39 10.83 -4.60 3.35
N PHE A 40 10.10 -5.66 3.68
CA PHE A 40 9.53 -5.87 5.01
C PHE A 40 9.66 -7.34 5.44
N SER A 41 10.54 -7.60 6.39
CA SER A 41 10.84 -8.95 6.87
C SER A 41 9.67 -9.71 7.52
N GLY A 42 8.54 -9.04 7.77
CA GLY A 42 7.35 -9.64 8.38
C GLY A 42 6.46 -10.44 7.43
N CYS A 43 6.60 -10.24 6.12
CA CYS A 43 5.89 -11.00 5.09
C CYS A 43 6.77 -11.20 3.86
N ARG A 44 6.34 -12.03 2.91
CA ARG A 44 7.07 -12.28 1.66
C ARG A 44 6.71 -11.23 0.63
N ASP A 45 7.72 -10.72 -0.08
CA ASP A 45 7.53 -9.75 -1.16
C ASP A 45 7.08 -10.48 -2.42
N LEU A 46 5.82 -10.28 -2.79
CA LEU A 46 5.26 -10.87 -4.00
C LEU A 46 5.76 -10.15 -5.23
N ASP A 47 6.14 -10.92 -6.24
CA ASP A 47 6.48 -10.38 -7.54
C ASP A 47 5.23 -9.89 -8.28
N HIS A 48 4.88 -8.63 -8.11
CA HIS A 48 3.74 -8.02 -8.80
C HIS A 48 3.90 -7.94 -10.33
N ASN A 49 5.08 -8.21 -10.90
CA ASN A 49 5.25 -8.40 -12.34
C ASN A 49 4.79 -9.81 -12.79
N SER A 50 4.66 -10.77 -11.86
CA SER A 50 4.10 -12.09 -12.16
C SER A 50 2.63 -11.98 -12.57
N GLN A 51 2.30 -12.59 -13.70
CA GLN A 51 0.91 -12.70 -14.14
C GLN A 51 0.06 -13.51 -13.15
N ASN A 52 0.64 -14.54 -12.52
CA ASN A 52 -0.06 -15.34 -11.51
C ASN A 52 -0.45 -14.50 -10.29
N VAL A 53 0.47 -13.68 -9.78
CA VAL A 53 0.19 -12.72 -8.68
C VAL A 53 -0.91 -11.75 -9.09
N GLN A 54 -0.78 -11.11 -10.26
CA GLN A 54 -1.79 -10.14 -10.71
C GLN A 54 -3.17 -10.77 -10.90
N GLN A 55 -3.25 -11.96 -11.47
CA GLN A 55 -4.52 -12.66 -11.65
C GLN A 55 -5.12 -13.08 -10.32
N SER A 56 -4.31 -13.56 -9.38
CA SER A 56 -4.75 -13.93 -8.03
C SER A 56 -5.30 -12.72 -7.27
N VAL A 57 -4.62 -11.58 -7.31
CA VAL A 57 -5.09 -10.35 -6.65
C VAL A 57 -6.37 -9.83 -7.31
N LYS A 58 -6.45 -9.80 -8.65
CA LYS A 58 -7.66 -9.38 -9.36
C LYS A 58 -8.86 -10.28 -9.04
N ALA A 59 -8.65 -11.57 -8.97
CA ALA A 59 -9.70 -12.52 -8.61
C ALA A 59 -10.16 -12.36 -7.16
N TYR A 60 -9.23 -12.15 -6.23
CA TYR A 60 -9.55 -11.86 -4.83
C TYR A 60 -10.36 -10.57 -4.68
N LEU A 61 -9.96 -9.50 -5.36
CA LEU A 61 -10.71 -8.24 -5.35
C LEU A 61 -12.11 -8.41 -5.96
N SER A 62 -12.23 -9.15 -7.07
CA SER A 62 -13.52 -9.47 -7.67
C SER A 62 -14.43 -10.22 -6.69
N PHE A 63 -13.90 -11.20 -5.99
CA PHE A 63 -14.62 -11.93 -4.95
C PHE A 63 -15.10 -11.02 -3.82
N LEU A 64 -14.23 -10.13 -3.31
CA LEU A 64 -14.61 -9.19 -2.26
C LEU A 64 -15.74 -8.26 -2.70
N LEU A 65 -15.64 -7.69 -3.91
CA LEU A 65 -16.56 -6.65 -4.38
C LEU A 65 -17.87 -7.24 -4.93
N ASN A 66 -17.80 -8.34 -5.68
CA ASN A 66 -18.95 -8.87 -6.40
C ASN A 66 -19.68 -9.99 -5.64
N ASP A 67 -18.93 -10.87 -4.97
CA ASP A 67 -19.54 -12.01 -4.27
C ASP A 67 -19.87 -11.66 -2.81
N LEU A 68 -18.99 -10.94 -2.11
CA LEU A 68 -19.22 -10.50 -0.74
C LEU A 68 -19.90 -9.13 -0.62
N GLY A 69 -19.96 -8.36 -1.70
CA GLY A 69 -20.68 -7.10 -1.76
C GLY A 69 -20.01 -5.90 -1.08
N TYR A 70 -18.68 -5.96 -0.85
CA TYR A 70 -17.96 -4.79 -0.35
C TYR A 70 -17.96 -3.66 -1.37
N ALA A 71 -18.09 -2.41 -0.91
CA ALA A 71 -18.09 -1.25 -1.78
C ALA A 71 -16.68 -0.74 -2.13
N GLY A 72 -15.69 -1.05 -1.31
CA GLY A 72 -14.33 -0.55 -1.48
C GLY A 72 -13.29 -1.46 -0.85
N VAL A 73 -12.03 -1.07 -1.00
CA VAL A 73 -10.87 -1.85 -0.54
C VAL A 73 -9.85 -0.97 0.16
N ARG A 74 -9.20 -1.51 1.18
CA ARG A 74 -7.96 -1.01 1.74
C ARG A 74 -6.82 -1.90 1.25
N TYR A 75 -5.83 -1.29 0.65
CA TYR A 75 -4.57 -1.93 0.35
C TYR A 75 -3.62 -1.73 1.52
N ASP A 76 -3.21 -2.82 2.12
CA ASP A 76 -2.25 -2.87 3.20
C ASP A 76 -0.83 -2.69 2.68
N MET A 77 0.03 -2.03 3.44
CA MET A 77 1.47 -1.94 3.19
C MET A 77 1.87 -1.61 1.74
N VAL A 78 1.22 -0.58 1.15
CA VAL A 78 1.45 -0.24 -0.27
C VAL A 78 2.84 0.33 -0.57
N LYS A 79 3.70 0.51 0.42
CA LYS A 79 5.13 0.79 0.22
C LYS A 79 5.88 -0.42 -0.32
N GLY A 80 5.38 -1.62 -0.11
CA GLY A 80 6.00 -2.88 -0.50
C GLY A 80 5.87 -3.19 -1.99
N TYR A 81 5.33 -2.30 -2.83
CA TYR A 81 5.29 -2.49 -4.28
C TYR A 81 5.01 -1.18 -5.02
N ASP A 82 5.38 -1.12 -6.31
CA ASP A 82 5.17 0.05 -7.16
C ASP A 82 3.68 0.42 -7.24
N ALA A 83 3.38 1.70 -7.08
CA ALA A 83 2.03 2.27 -7.10
C ALA A 83 1.21 1.91 -8.35
N LYS A 84 1.86 1.69 -9.50
CA LYS A 84 1.21 1.25 -10.74
C LYS A 84 0.39 -0.03 -10.58
N PHE A 85 0.78 -0.93 -9.67
CA PHE A 85 0.03 -2.17 -9.46
C PHE A 85 -1.30 -1.91 -8.76
N THR A 86 -1.36 -0.95 -7.82
CA THR A 86 -2.65 -0.48 -7.28
C THR A 86 -3.55 0.06 -8.41
N ALA A 87 -2.99 0.81 -9.35
CA ALA A 87 -3.73 1.28 -10.53
C ALA A 87 -4.26 0.13 -11.40
N ILE A 88 -3.43 -0.88 -11.68
CA ILE A 88 -3.80 -2.08 -12.44
C ILE A 88 -4.95 -2.83 -11.75
N TYR A 89 -4.88 -2.99 -10.43
CA TYR A 89 -5.88 -3.69 -9.64
C TYR A 89 -7.20 -2.91 -9.57
N ASN A 90 -7.15 -1.61 -9.33
CA ASN A 90 -8.33 -0.75 -9.32
C ASN A 90 -9.00 -0.67 -10.70
N SER A 91 -8.22 -0.58 -11.77
CA SER A 91 -8.75 -0.60 -13.14
C SER A 91 -9.51 -1.88 -13.46
N ALA A 92 -9.04 -3.03 -12.94
CA ALA A 92 -9.69 -4.31 -13.14
C ALA A 92 -10.93 -4.51 -12.24
N ALA A 93 -10.81 -4.18 -10.95
CA ALA A 93 -11.84 -4.46 -9.94
C ALA A 93 -12.91 -3.37 -9.83
N LYS A 94 -12.56 -2.12 -10.16
CA LYS A 94 -13.44 -0.94 -10.14
C LYS A 94 -14.15 -0.73 -8.79
N PRO A 95 -13.44 -0.70 -7.66
CA PRO A 95 -14.05 -0.43 -6.37
C PRO A 95 -14.66 0.98 -6.37
N ARG A 96 -15.76 1.19 -5.62
CA ARG A 96 -16.33 2.53 -5.40
C ARG A 96 -15.40 3.42 -4.59
N PHE A 97 -14.55 2.82 -3.75
CA PHE A 97 -13.55 3.50 -2.94
C PHE A 97 -12.32 2.62 -2.78
N SER A 98 -11.16 3.24 -2.86
CA SER A 98 -9.87 2.59 -2.63
C SER A 98 -9.00 3.48 -1.74
N VAL A 99 -8.34 2.90 -0.77
CA VAL A 99 -7.36 3.59 0.09
C VAL A 99 -6.12 2.72 0.28
N GLY A 100 -4.95 3.33 0.12
CA GLY A 100 -3.67 2.68 0.38
C GLY A 100 -3.09 3.10 1.72
N GLU A 101 -2.50 2.14 2.41
CA GLU A 101 -1.70 2.39 3.59
C GLU A 101 -0.24 2.64 3.21
N TYR A 102 0.06 3.88 2.83
CA TYR A 102 1.43 4.33 2.66
C TYR A 102 1.94 4.90 3.98
N PHE A 103 2.48 4.04 4.86
CA PHE A 103 2.92 4.43 6.20
C PHE A 103 4.21 5.26 6.14
N ASP A 104 4.06 6.57 5.98
CA ASP A 104 5.17 7.52 5.99
C ASP A 104 4.67 8.90 6.46
N TYR A 105 5.53 9.67 7.12
CA TYR A 105 5.21 11.02 7.58
C TYR A 105 5.64 12.10 6.59
N ASP A 106 6.30 11.72 5.51
CA ASP A 106 6.69 12.63 4.44
C ASP A 106 5.56 12.75 3.41
N LYS A 107 4.93 13.93 3.37
CA LYS A 107 3.86 14.25 2.42
C LYS A 107 4.26 14.04 0.97
N GLN A 108 5.53 14.34 0.61
CA GLN A 108 5.97 14.20 -0.78
C GLN A 108 5.97 12.74 -1.23
N LYS A 109 6.34 11.82 -0.35
CA LYS A 109 6.29 10.38 -0.64
C LYS A 109 4.86 9.90 -0.87
N LEU A 110 3.90 10.38 -0.04
CA LEU A 110 2.49 10.05 -0.23
C LEU A 110 1.95 10.61 -1.55
N THR A 111 2.30 11.85 -1.90
CA THR A 111 1.85 12.44 -3.17
C THR A 111 2.46 11.72 -4.37
N ASN A 112 3.73 11.34 -4.32
CA ASN A 112 4.37 10.55 -5.36
C ASN A 112 3.68 9.20 -5.55
N TRP A 113 3.33 8.52 -4.44
CA TRP A 113 2.57 7.28 -4.51
C TRP A 113 1.18 7.48 -5.12
N LEU A 114 0.44 8.51 -4.69
CA LEU A 114 -0.87 8.84 -5.27
C LEU A 114 -0.77 9.07 -6.79
N GLU A 115 0.20 9.87 -7.24
CA GLU A 115 0.46 10.12 -8.66
C GLU A 115 0.84 8.85 -9.40
N GLY A 116 1.61 7.95 -8.76
CA GLY A 116 1.96 6.65 -9.31
C GLY A 116 0.77 5.71 -9.52
N THR A 117 -0.37 5.96 -8.83
CA THR A 117 -1.63 5.22 -9.07
C THR A 117 -2.44 5.79 -10.24
N ALA A 118 -1.97 6.84 -10.92
CA ALA A 118 -2.79 7.50 -11.94
C ALA A 118 -2.93 6.66 -13.22
N VAL A 119 -4.14 6.66 -13.78
CA VAL A 119 -4.47 6.15 -15.10
C VAL A 119 -5.08 7.29 -15.90
N ASP A 120 -4.57 7.56 -17.08
CA ASP A 120 -5.01 8.67 -17.94
C ASP A 120 -5.05 10.02 -17.17
N GLY A 121 -4.05 10.25 -16.31
CA GLY A 121 -3.93 11.45 -15.50
C GLY A 121 -4.89 11.54 -14.30
N GLN A 122 -5.64 10.47 -14.00
CA GLN A 122 -6.55 10.42 -12.87
C GLN A 122 -6.06 9.46 -11.79
N ILE A 123 -5.81 9.98 -10.60
CA ILE A 123 -5.41 9.20 -9.42
C ILE A 123 -6.53 8.19 -9.07
N GLN A 124 -6.14 6.92 -8.91
CA GLN A 124 -7.07 5.80 -8.73
C GLN A 124 -7.29 5.39 -7.28
N SER A 125 -6.55 5.95 -6.33
CA SER A 125 -6.67 5.59 -4.90
C SER A 125 -6.59 6.82 -4.02
N ALA A 126 -7.19 6.74 -2.84
CA ALA A 126 -6.89 7.63 -1.72
C ALA A 126 -5.72 7.06 -0.90
N ALA A 127 -5.19 7.83 0.05
CA ALA A 127 -4.18 7.39 1.01
C ALA A 127 -4.56 7.82 2.43
N PHE A 128 -4.19 7.02 3.43
CA PHE A 128 -4.24 7.47 4.81
C PHE A 128 -3.25 8.62 5.04
N ASP A 129 -3.75 9.71 5.63
CA ASP A 129 -2.96 10.94 5.82
C ASP A 129 -2.11 10.85 7.10
N PHE A 130 -1.08 10.00 7.06
CA PHE A 130 -0.12 9.84 8.15
C PHE A 130 0.62 11.15 8.51
N PRO A 131 0.99 12.02 7.55
CA PRO A 131 1.57 13.32 7.89
C PRO A 131 0.64 14.18 8.76
N ALA A 132 -0.64 14.31 8.41
CA ALA A 132 -1.62 15.05 9.22
C ALA A 132 -1.79 14.43 10.61
N ARG A 133 -1.90 13.11 10.68
CA ARG A 133 -1.96 12.38 11.96
C ARG A 133 -0.73 12.67 12.83
N ASN A 134 0.47 12.68 12.25
CA ASN A 134 1.71 12.97 12.97
C ASN A 134 1.73 14.40 13.54
N VAL A 135 1.27 15.39 12.78
CA VAL A 135 1.13 16.78 13.26
C VAL A 135 0.16 16.87 14.44
N LEU A 136 -1.01 16.21 14.33
CA LEU A 136 -2.00 16.14 15.42
C LEU A 136 -1.42 15.51 16.69
N ARG A 137 -0.73 14.37 16.55
CA ARG A 137 -0.06 13.69 17.67
C ARG A 137 0.98 14.59 18.34
N ASN A 138 1.80 15.28 17.54
CA ASN A 138 2.83 16.17 18.07
C ASN A 138 2.22 17.38 18.80
N ALA A 139 1.15 17.96 18.25
CA ALA A 139 0.41 19.04 18.89
C ALA A 139 -0.16 18.60 20.25
N ALA A 140 -0.78 17.42 20.29
CA ALA A 140 -1.33 16.85 21.51
C ALA A 140 -0.25 16.56 22.58
N ASN A 141 0.85 15.92 22.17
CA ASN A 141 1.93 15.55 23.08
C ASN A 141 2.67 16.77 23.66
N ASN A 142 2.79 17.84 22.90
CA ASN A 142 3.53 19.04 23.28
C ASN A 142 2.63 20.16 23.82
N GLY A 143 1.32 19.98 23.86
CA GLY A 143 0.35 21.01 24.23
C GLY A 143 0.35 22.23 23.30
N ASN A 144 0.96 22.13 22.13
CA ASN A 144 1.08 23.23 21.18
C ASN A 144 0.08 23.09 20.02
N TRP A 145 -1.13 23.58 20.26
CA TRP A 145 -2.22 23.60 19.28
C TRP A 145 -2.20 24.81 18.33
N ALA A 146 -1.23 25.73 18.52
CA ALA A 146 -1.03 26.86 17.62
C ALA A 146 -0.30 26.46 16.32
N LEU A 147 0.33 25.29 16.30
CA LEU A 147 0.80 24.72 15.03
C LEU A 147 -0.45 24.40 14.20
N PRO A 148 -0.61 25.05 13.04
CA PRO A 148 -1.77 24.75 12.21
C PRO A 148 -1.72 23.28 11.83
N VAL A 149 -2.68 22.52 12.29
CA VAL A 149 -2.93 21.12 11.94
C VAL A 149 -2.96 20.90 10.42
N TYR A 150 -3.16 22.00 9.69
CA TYR A 150 -3.28 22.05 8.24
C TYR A 150 -1.94 22.05 7.46
N TYR A 151 -0.80 22.25 8.12
CA TYR A 151 0.49 22.42 7.42
C TYR A 151 1.35 21.15 7.39
N GLY A 152 0.88 20.08 6.84
CA GLY A 152 1.76 18.91 6.76
C GLY A 152 1.15 17.68 6.09
N GLY A 153 -0.18 17.63 6.00
CA GLY A 153 -0.88 16.48 5.44
C GLY A 153 -1.36 16.66 4.00
N LEU A 154 -1.91 15.59 3.46
CA LEU A 154 -2.61 15.61 2.17
C LEU A 154 -3.87 16.49 2.26
N ALA A 155 -4.58 16.47 3.39
CA ALA A 155 -5.79 17.25 3.63
C ALA A 155 -5.59 18.76 3.47
N ASP A 156 -4.38 19.25 3.68
CA ASP A 156 -4.00 20.64 3.50
C ASP A 156 -3.62 21.02 2.06
N SER A 157 -3.59 20.07 1.16
CA SER A 157 -3.18 20.31 -0.22
C SER A 157 -4.40 20.56 -1.11
N LYS A 158 -4.42 21.68 -1.83
CA LYS A 158 -5.48 21.96 -2.82
C LYS A 158 -5.62 20.86 -3.87
N SER A 159 -4.53 20.22 -4.26
CA SER A 159 -4.50 19.18 -5.28
C SER A 159 -4.85 17.79 -4.74
N TYR A 160 -4.52 17.49 -3.48
CA TYR A 160 -4.60 16.13 -2.94
C TYR A 160 -5.60 15.95 -1.80
N CYS A 161 -6.24 17.03 -1.28
CA CYS A 161 -7.18 16.93 -0.16
C CYS A 161 -8.34 15.95 -0.41
N ARG A 162 -8.80 15.82 -1.65
CA ARG A 162 -9.86 14.87 -2.03
C ARG A 162 -9.45 13.39 -1.92
N TYR A 163 -8.15 13.12 -1.85
CA TYR A 163 -7.57 11.77 -1.72
C TYR A 163 -7.08 11.49 -0.29
N ALA A 164 -7.23 12.44 0.63
CA ALA A 164 -6.81 12.29 2.01
C ALA A 164 -7.85 11.53 2.82
N VAL A 165 -7.46 10.43 3.44
CA VAL A 165 -8.22 9.76 4.49
C VAL A 165 -7.59 10.12 5.82
N THR A 166 -8.16 11.14 6.49
CA THR A 166 -7.67 11.60 7.79
C THR A 166 -8.09 10.65 8.91
N PHE A 167 -7.24 10.50 9.90
CA PHE A 167 -7.49 9.67 11.08
C PHE A 167 -6.70 10.19 12.28
N VAL A 168 -7.11 9.82 13.46
CA VAL A 168 -6.43 10.19 14.72
C VAL A 168 -5.54 9.05 15.20
N GLU A 169 -6.05 7.83 15.17
CA GLU A 169 -5.39 6.62 15.66
C GLU A 169 -5.80 5.40 14.85
N ASN A 170 -4.92 4.41 14.79
CA ASN A 170 -5.21 3.07 14.27
C ASN A 170 -4.40 2.02 15.06
N HIS A 171 -4.59 0.74 14.75
CA HIS A 171 -3.97 -0.39 15.44
C HIS A 171 -2.43 -0.43 15.38
N ASP A 172 -1.79 0.25 14.40
CA ASP A 172 -0.34 0.31 14.25
C ASP A 172 0.28 1.55 14.90
N THR A 173 -0.54 2.55 15.22
CA THR A 173 -0.07 3.83 15.77
C THR A 173 -0.41 4.00 17.25
N GLU A 174 -1.24 3.15 17.82
CA GLU A 174 -1.52 3.15 19.26
C GLU A 174 -0.28 2.72 20.06
N LYS A 175 -0.04 3.39 21.19
CA LYS A 175 0.97 2.91 22.13
C LYS A 175 0.39 1.66 22.81
N ARG A 176 0.97 0.49 22.56
CA ARG A 176 0.76 -0.66 23.44
C ARG A 176 1.30 -0.29 24.81
N GLN A 177 0.40 -0.21 25.79
CA GLN A 177 0.75 0.02 27.19
C GLN A 177 1.39 -1.24 27.76
#